data_16d1459771d99f27fd9ad1e104b641df
#
_entry.id   16d1459771d99f27fd9ad1e104b641df
#
_cell.length_a   1.000
_cell.length_b   1.000
_cell.length_c   1.000
_cell.angle_alpha   90.00
_cell.angle_beta   90.00
_cell.angle_gamma   90.00
#
_symmetry.space_group_name_H-M   'P 1'
#
loop_
_entity.id
_entity.type
_entity.pdbx_description
1 polymer ?
#
loop_
_entity_poly.entity_id
_entity_poly.type
_entity_poly.pdbx_seq_one_letter_code
_entity_poly.pdbx_strand_id
1 'polypeptide(L)'
;MCIFKTSIIVRVILWLIKTVREVSNAIKKVSLARKVIVIVIISLALIMVISTRSIGMGLLFSICIFLGFTIYITKRLSYLSYVIEGTERIKKGELDYKIKITGNDNFTSLAENINNIGEGLDRAIEEQVKSERMKSDLITNVSHDLKTPLTSIINYVDLIKKEESIQPEYINDYINVLESKSKRLKLLIEDLFEASRVSSGNIELQISKIDLVQLLRQSIGELEEKLSKNNLYLKLNVPNDKVYIWADGRRMYRVFENLLSNIAKYSLEETRVYIDVYDYGENVKVTMKNISSYELNFDPSEIMERFKRADESRNTEGSGLGLAIARDLVALQGGKFYIEIDGDLFKANLEFQKYEEEITNME
;
A
#
# COMPACT_ATOMS: atom_id res chain seq x y z
N MET A 1 -15.33 -61.07 32.22
CA MET A 1 -14.97 -59.66 31.89
C MET A 1 -16.04 -58.65 32.28
N CYS A 2 -16.89 -58.90 33.24
CA CYS A 2 -18.00 -58.02 33.65
C CYS A 2 -17.95 -57.49 35.10
N ILE A 3 -16.96 -57.88 35.89
CA ILE A 3 -16.91 -57.56 37.35
C ILE A 3 -16.26 -56.19 37.62
N PHE A 4 -15.46 -55.66 36.69
CA PHE A 4 -14.79 -54.33 36.85
C PHE A 4 -15.67 -53.10 36.60
N LYS A 5 -16.84 -53.28 35.96
CA LYS A 5 -17.73 -52.13 35.64
C LYS A 5 -18.65 -51.72 36.78
N THR A 6 -18.75 -52.49 37.80
CA THR A 6 -19.69 -52.26 38.93
C THR A 6 -19.05 -51.80 40.23
N SER A 7 -17.76 -51.72 40.33
CA SER A 7 -17.09 -51.24 41.53
C SER A 7 -17.37 -49.77 41.79
N ILE A 8 -17.92 -49.45 42.95
CA ILE A 8 -18.17 -48.08 43.41
C ILE A 8 -16.92 -47.23 43.26
N ILE A 9 -15.72 -47.83 43.49
CA ILE A 9 -14.42 -47.16 43.34
C ILE A 9 -14.19 -46.70 41.91
N VAL A 10 -14.48 -47.54 40.90
CA VAL A 10 -14.32 -47.16 39.49
C VAL A 10 -15.28 -46.03 39.08
N ARG A 11 -16.51 -46.06 39.56
CA ARG A 11 -17.47 -44.94 39.31
C ARG A 11 -17.02 -43.63 39.95
N VAL A 12 -16.48 -43.70 41.16
CA VAL A 12 -15.94 -42.52 41.84
C VAL A 12 -14.71 -41.96 41.11
N ILE A 13 -13.80 -42.82 40.65
CA ILE A 13 -12.64 -42.40 39.87
C ILE A 13 -13.07 -41.79 38.53
N LEU A 14 -13.99 -42.38 37.81
CA LEU A 14 -14.49 -41.82 36.53
C LEU A 14 -15.24 -40.51 36.75
N TRP A 15 -16.00 -40.39 37.82
CA TRP A 15 -16.67 -39.14 38.18
C TRP A 15 -15.64 -38.06 38.52
N LEU A 16 -14.62 -38.38 39.33
CA LEU A 16 -13.49 -37.47 39.64
C LEU A 16 -12.77 -36.99 38.38
N ILE A 17 -12.44 -37.90 37.48
CA ILE A 17 -11.77 -37.55 36.20
C ILE A 17 -12.66 -36.64 35.36
N LYS A 18 -13.96 -36.91 35.27
CA LYS A 18 -14.91 -36.07 34.54
C LYS A 18 -15.01 -34.69 35.18
N THR A 19 -15.16 -34.60 36.51
CA THR A 19 -15.27 -33.34 37.25
C THR A 19 -13.99 -32.52 37.12
N VAL A 20 -12.80 -33.14 37.22
CA VAL A 20 -11.52 -32.48 37.02
C VAL A 20 -11.40 -31.93 35.61
N ARG A 21 -11.86 -32.67 34.59
CA ARG A 21 -11.84 -32.22 33.17
C ARG A 21 -12.78 -31.03 32.94
N GLU A 22 -13.99 -31.06 33.52
CA GLU A 22 -14.97 -29.96 33.47
C GLU A 22 -14.43 -28.71 34.17
N VAL A 23 -13.88 -28.84 35.37
CA VAL A 23 -13.23 -27.76 36.12
C VAL A 23 -12.03 -27.21 35.33
N SER A 24 -11.19 -28.07 34.74
CA SER A 24 -10.05 -27.65 33.92
C SER A 24 -10.49 -26.83 32.70
N ASN A 25 -11.58 -27.22 32.05
CA ASN A 25 -12.09 -26.50 30.88
C ASN A 25 -12.75 -25.15 31.28
N ALA A 26 -13.44 -25.11 32.42
CA ALA A 26 -14.00 -23.87 32.99
C ALA A 26 -12.86 -22.91 33.42
N ILE A 27 -11.78 -23.42 34.01
CA ILE A 27 -10.61 -22.64 34.45
C ILE A 27 -9.86 -22.04 33.26
N LYS A 28 -9.85 -22.66 32.08
CA LYS A 28 -9.20 -22.11 30.88
C LYS A 28 -9.77 -20.75 30.46
N LYS A 29 -11.04 -20.48 30.72
CA LYS A 29 -11.75 -19.23 30.38
C LYS A 29 -11.69 -18.14 31.48
N VAL A 30 -11.07 -18.42 32.61
CA VAL A 30 -11.08 -17.57 33.80
C VAL A 30 -9.77 -16.77 33.93
N SER A 31 -9.84 -15.53 34.43
CA SER A 31 -8.67 -14.68 34.70
C SER A 31 -7.63 -15.38 35.57
N LEU A 32 -6.36 -15.04 35.40
CA LEU A 32 -5.22 -15.65 36.12
C LEU A 32 -5.46 -15.66 37.66
N ALA A 33 -5.97 -14.58 38.23
CA ALA A 33 -6.23 -14.46 39.64
C ALA A 33 -7.20 -15.54 40.15
N ARG A 34 -8.31 -15.78 39.41
CA ARG A 34 -9.29 -16.83 39.78
C ARG A 34 -8.70 -18.24 39.65
N LYS A 35 -7.83 -18.48 38.67
CA LYS A 35 -7.10 -19.77 38.57
C LYS A 35 -6.23 -20.03 39.77
N VAL A 36 -5.49 -19.03 40.21
CA VAL A 36 -4.65 -19.11 41.40
C VAL A 36 -5.48 -19.38 42.66
N ILE A 37 -6.59 -18.67 42.87
CA ILE A 37 -7.50 -18.85 44.03
C ILE A 37 -8.04 -20.28 44.05
N VAL A 38 -8.51 -20.81 42.94
CA VAL A 38 -9.05 -22.17 42.83
C VAL A 38 -7.96 -23.22 43.14
N ILE A 39 -6.74 -23.07 42.65
CA ILE A 39 -5.63 -23.96 42.93
C ILE A 39 -5.30 -23.94 44.43
N VAL A 40 -5.26 -22.75 45.05
CA VAL A 40 -4.99 -22.62 46.49
C VAL A 40 -6.08 -23.29 47.35
N ILE A 41 -7.36 -23.09 47.01
CA ILE A 41 -8.50 -23.70 47.74
C ILE A 41 -8.43 -25.24 47.63
N ILE A 42 -8.20 -25.78 46.44
CA ILE A 42 -8.10 -27.24 46.22
C ILE A 42 -6.90 -27.81 46.99
N SER A 43 -5.76 -27.13 46.98
CA SER A 43 -4.55 -27.58 47.68
C SER A 43 -4.74 -27.60 49.18
N LEU A 44 -5.38 -26.58 49.77
CA LEU A 44 -5.72 -26.51 51.19
C LEU A 44 -6.65 -27.66 51.61
N ALA A 45 -7.69 -27.94 50.83
CA ALA A 45 -8.65 -29.02 51.08
C ALA A 45 -7.93 -30.39 51.05
N LEU A 46 -7.03 -30.61 50.08
CA LEU A 46 -6.24 -31.84 49.96
C LEU A 46 -5.28 -32.02 51.16
N ILE A 47 -4.60 -30.96 51.59
CA ILE A 47 -3.73 -30.97 52.75
C ILE A 47 -4.52 -31.35 54.01
N MET A 48 -5.71 -30.76 54.20
CA MET A 48 -6.58 -31.07 55.34
C MET A 48 -6.97 -32.54 55.37
N VAL A 49 -7.37 -33.13 54.24
CA VAL A 49 -7.75 -34.56 54.14
C VAL A 49 -6.57 -35.50 54.41
N ILE A 50 -5.39 -35.20 53.92
CA ILE A 50 -4.21 -36.03 54.10
C ILE A 50 -3.70 -35.96 55.54
N SER A 51 -3.74 -34.78 56.17
CA SER A 51 -3.32 -34.57 57.59
C SER A 51 -4.18 -35.34 58.59
N THR A 52 -5.41 -35.69 58.30
CA THR A 52 -6.24 -36.53 59.17
C THR A 52 -5.76 -37.97 59.26
N ARG A 53 -4.96 -38.46 58.28
CA ARG A 53 -4.44 -39.82 58.27
C ARG A 53 -2.99 -39.92 58.79
N SER A 54 -2.15 -38.95 58.49
CA SER A 54 -0.78 -38.86 58.95
C SER A 54 -0.26 -37.45 58.87
N ILE A 55 0.16 -36.87 59.98
CA ILE A 55 0.72 -35.51 60.05
C ILE A 55 1.96 -35.36 59.21
N GLY A 56 2.85 -36.38 59.23
CA GLY A 56 4.08 -36.35 58.42
C GLY A 56 3.87 -36.35 56.91
N MET A 57 2.87 -37.11 56.42
CA MET A 57 2.50 -37.10 54.98
C MET A 57 1.87 -35.80 54.59
N GLY A 58 1.04 -35.19 55.44
CA GLY A 58 0.45 -33.87 55.22
C GLY A 58 1.50 -32.75 55.05
N LEU A 59 2.54 -32.78 55.88
CA LEU A 59 3.67 -31.84 55.82
C LEU A 59 4.49 -31.99 54.51
N LEU A 60 4.84 -33.21 54.13
CA LEU A 60 5.57 -33.45 52.88
C LEU A 60 4.76 -32.96 51.67
N PHE A 61 3.48 -33.27 51.63
CA PHE A 61 2.60 -32.83 50.52
C PHE A 61 2.46 -31.30 50.46
N SER A 62 2.37 -30.65 51.63
CA SER A 62 2.34 -29.17 51.72
C SER A 62 3.60 -28.55 51.16
N ILE A 63 4.80 -29.10 51.47
CA ILE A 63 6.08 -28.63 50.95
C ILE A 63 6.13 -28.79 49.41
N CYS A 64 5.69 -29.94 48.89
CA CYS A 64 5.68 -30.18 47.44
C CYS A 64 4.76 -29.18 46.69
N ILE A 65 3.56 -28.91 47.24
CA ILE A 65 2.62 -27.93 46.67
C ILE A 65 3.24 -26.54 46.72
N PHE A 66 3.81 -26.14 47.84
CA PHE A 66 4.46 -24.85 48.00
C PHE A 66 5.61 -24.64 47.00
N LEU A 67 6.46 -25.63 46.82
CA LEU A 67 7.53 -25.58 45.80
C LEU A 67 6.97 -25.48 44.38
N GLY A 68 6.00 -26.30 44.03
CA GLY A 68 5.34 -26.24 42.72
C GLY A 68 4.69 -24.90 42.44
N PHE A 69 4.00 -24.34 43.45
CA PHE A 69 3.39 -23.02 43.36
C PHE A 69 4.41 -21.90 43.17
N THR A 70 5.51 -21.97 43.96
CA THR A 70 6.62 -21.00 43.85
C THR A 70 7.23 -21.01 42.45
N ILE A 71 7.54 -22.20 41.92
CA ILE A 71 8.06 -22.34 40.55
C ILE A 71 7.10 -21.78 39.52
N TYR A 72 5.78 -22.05 39.66
CA TYR A 72 4.77 -21.55 38.77
C TYR A 72 4.71 -20.02 38.78
N ILE A 73 4.65 -19.41 39.98
CA ILE A 73 4.58 -17.93 40.12
C ILE A 73 5.87 -17.29 39.58
N THR A 74 7.05 -17.85 39.92
CA THR A 74 8.32 -17.30 39.41
C THR A 74 8.39 -17.28 37.89
N LYS A 75 7.96 -18.36 37.23
CA LYS A 75 7.89 -18.39 35.75
C LYS A 75 6.95 -17.32 35.20
N ARG A 76 5.81 -17.07 35.85
CA ARG A 76 4.85 -16.06 35.40
C ARG A 76 5.36 -14.63 35.62
N LEU A 77 5.98 -14.36 36.74
CA LEU A 77 6.61 -13.06 37.02
C LEU A 77 7.77 -12.78 36.07
N SER A 78 8.58 -13.80 35.78
CA SER A 78 9.68 -13.69 34.80
C SER A 78 9.15 -13.34 33.40
N TYR A 79 8.05 -13.95 32.96
CA TYR A 79 7.44 -13.60 31.68
C TYR A 79 6.86 -12.17 31.69
N LEU A 80 6.25 -11.74 32.80
CA LEU A 80 5.78 -10.36 32.94
C LEU A 80 6.94 -9.35 32.83
N SER A 81 8.07 -9.64 33.50
CA SER A 81 9.28 -8.80 33.40
C SER A 81 9.78 -8.71 31.97
N TYR A 82 9.73 -9.82 31.22
CA TYR A 82 10.10 -9.84 29.80
C TYR A 82 9.14 -8.99 28.94
N VAL A 83 7.84 -9.02 29.24
CA VAL A 83 6.85 -8.17 28.54
C VAL A 83 7.10 -6.69 28.85
N ILE A 84 7.42 -6.36 30.11
CA ILE A 84 7.75 -4.98 30.51
C ILE A 84 9.00 -4.49 29.80
N GLU A 85 10.07 -5.30 29.77
CA GLU A 85 11.31 -4.98 29.05
C GLU A 85 11.03 -4.73 27.55
N GLY A 86 10.25 -5.61 26.92
CA GLY A 86 9.84 -5.43 25.51
C GLY A 86 9.06 -4.13 25.27
N THR A 87 8.18 -3.78 26.21
CA THR A 87 7.42 -2.52 26.16
C THR A 87 8.35 -1.30 26.25
N GLU A 88 9.37 -1.36 27.12
CA GLU A 88 10.36 -0.27 27.24
C GLU A 88 11.21 -0.11 25.97
N ARG A 89 11.54 -1.20 25.29
CA ARG A 89 12.27 -1.16 24.02
C ARG A 89 11.42 -0.50 22.93
N ILE A 90 10.15 -0.92 22.78
CA ILE A 90 9.20 -0.30 21.84
C ILE A 90 9.03 1.21 22.15
N LYS A 91 8.90 1.56 23.45
CA LYS A 91 8.83 2.98 23.88
C LYS A 91 10.06 3.79 23.50
N LYS A 92 11.24 3.18 23.46
CA LYS A 92 12.51 3.81 23.04
C LYS A 92 12.64 3.95 21.52
N GLY A 93 11.68 3.45 20.77
CA GLY A 93 11.67 3.54 19.30
C GLY A 93 12.15 2.27 18.58
N GLU A 94 12.44 1.18 19.30
CA GLU A 94 12.77 -0.11 18.69
C GLU A 94 11.48 -0.82 18.23
N LEU A 95 10.80 -0.27 17.21
CA LEU A 95 9.47 -0.72 16.78
C LEU A 95 9.49 -2.10 16.10
N ASP A 96 10.62 -2.50 15.51
CA ASP A 96 10.83 -3.84 14.94
C ASP A 96 10.90 -4.95 16.00
N TYR A 97 11.10 -4.58 17.27
CA TYR A 97 11.18 -5.55 18.34
C TYR A 97 9.82 -6.20 18.59
N LYS A 98 9.79 -7.56 18.59
CA LYS A 98 8.58 -8.34 18.90
C LYS A 98 8.76 -9.11 20.19
N ILE A 99 7.82 -8.88 21.11
CA ILE A 99 7.74 -9.65 22.36
C ILE A 99 7.32 -11.08 22.00
N LYS A 100 8.09 -12.07 22.46
CA LYS A 100 7.80 -13.48 22.21
C LYS A 100 6.51 -13.89 22.93
N ILE A 101 5.54 -14.36 22.16
CA ILE A 101 4.26 -14.87 22.66
C ILE A 101 4.46 -16.25 23.26
N THR A 102 4.19 -16.42 24.56
CA THR A 102 4.36 -17.68 25.26
C THR A 102 3.19 -17.95 26.22
N GLY A 103 2.39 -18.96 25.91
CA GLY A 103 1.23 -19.34 26.72
C GLY A 103 -0.09 -18.93 26.11
N ASN A 104 -1.14 -18.93 26.93
CA ASN A 104 -2.52 -18.55 26.52
C ASN A 104 -3.25 -17.95 27.74
N ASP A 105 -2.75 -16.83 28.24
CA ASP A 105 -3.27 -16.11 29.38
C ASP A 105 -3.28 -14.59 29.14
N ASN A 106 -3.69 -13.83 30.15
CA ASN A 106 -3.80 -12.37 30.03
C ASN A 106 -2.45 -11.68 29.71
N PHE A 107 -1.32 -12.25 30.15
CA PHE A 107 0.01 -11.69 29.83
C PHE A 107 0.38 -11.94 28.37
N THR A 108 -0.04 -13.09 27.83
CA THR A 108 0.09 -13.40 26.42
C THR A 108 -0.70 -12.43 25.56
N SER A 109 -1.98 -12.20 25.89
CA SER A 109 -2.81 -11.22 25.21
C SER A 109 -2.25 -9.79 25.32
N LEU A 110 -1.66 -9.45 26.46
CA LEU A 110 -0.96 -8.17 26.63
C LEU A 110 0.23 -8.04 25.69
N ALA A 111 1.06 -9.07 25.58
CA ALA A 111 2.19 -9.10 24.66
C ALA A 111 1.76 -8.97 23.18
N GLU A 112 0.68 -9.67 22.80
CA GLU A 112 0.08 -9.55 21.45
C GLU A 112 -0.40 -8.12 21.16
N ASN A 113 -1.14 -7.53 22.10
CA ASN A 113 -1.63 -6.16 21.96
C ASN A 113 -0.49 -5.15 21.83
N ILE A 114 0.59 -5.31 22.61
CA ILE A 114 1.76 -4.43 22.53
C ILE A 114 2.46 -4.60 21.17
N ASN A 115 2.63 -5.83 20.68
CA ASN A 115 3.20 -6.07 19.35
C ASN A 115 2.36 -5.41 18.24
N ASN A 116 1.03 -5.52 18.32
CA ASN A 116 0.11 -4.89 17.35
C ASN A 116 0.18 -3.35 17.41
N ILE A 117 0.34 -2.77 18.61
CA ILE A 117 0.55 -1.33 18.79
C ILE A 117 1.89 -0.92 18.15
N GLY A 118 2.96 -1.68 18.40
CA GLY A 118 4.28 -1.45 17.78
C GLY A 118 4.20 -1.42 16.26
N GLU A 119 3.58 -2.43 15.64
CA GLU A 119 3.40 -2.51 14.19
C GLU A 119 2.51 -1.37 13.64
N GLY A 120 1.48 -0.97 14.38
CA GLY A 120 0.61 0.14 14.00
C GLY A 120 1.35 1.47 14.04
N LEU A 121 2.20 1.67 15.06
CA LEU A 121 3.01 2.88 15.22
C LEU A 121 4.09 2.98 14.14
N ASP A 122 4.76 1.87 13.84
CA ASP A 122 5.78 1.79 12.79
C ASP A 122 5.21 2.18 11.43
N ARG A 123 4.07 1.59 11.04
CA ARG A 123 3.35 1.96 9.81
C ARG A 123 2.95 3.44 9.79
N ALA A 124 2.43 3.97 10.91
CA ALA A 124 2.04 5.37 10.97
C ALA A 124 3.23 6.34 10.82
N ILE A 125 4.40 5.97 11.38
CA ILE A 125 5.64 6.75 11.23
C ILE A 125 6.15 6.68 9.80
N GLU A 126 6.16 5.48 9.17
CA GLU A 126 6.54 5.34 7.75
C GLU A 126 5.67 6.20 6.84
N GLU A 127 4.35 6.16 7.01
CA GLU A 127 3.41 7.00 6.27
C GLU A 127 3.66 8.50 6.50
N GLN A 128 3.91 8.90 7.75
CA GLN A 128 4.22 10.29 8.09
C GLN A 128 5.54 10.74 7.46
N VAL A 129 6.60 9.94 7.55
CA VAL A 129 7.91 10.25 6.92
C VAL A 129 7.77 10.35 5.40
N LYS A 130 7.02 9.44 4.78
CA LYS A 130 6.73 9.47 3.34
C LYS A 130 5.95 10.73 2.95
N SER A 131 4.97 11.14 3.75
CA SER A 131 4.20 12.37 3.55
C SER A 131 5.08 13.61 3.66
N GLU A 132 5.95 13.69 4.68
CA GLU A 132 6.86 14.85 4.87
C GLU A 132 7.93 14.93 3.77
N ARG A 133 8.50 13.79 3.34
CA ARG A 133 9.41 13.76 2.19
C ARG A 133 8.71 14.27 0.93
N MET A 134 7.49 13.79 0.69
CA MET A 134 6.69 14.24 -0.44
C MET A 134 6.43 15.74 -0.43
N LYS A 135 6.10 16.33 0.74
CA LYS A 135 5.94 17.79 0.88
C LYS A 135 7.24 18.52 0.58
N SER A 136 8.37 18.01 1.06
CA SER A 136 9.70 18.60 0.81
C SER A 136 10.08 18.55 -0.67
N ASP A 137 9.86 17.41 -1.32
CA ASP A 137 10.12 17.21 -2.76
C ASP A 137 9.21 18.10 -3.62
N LEU A 138 7.93 18.22 -3.22
CA LEU A 138 6.98 19.14 -3.84
C LEU A 138 7.50 20.59 -3.77
N ILE A 139 7.91 21.07 -2.59
CA ILE A 139 8.38 22.45 -2.42
C ILE A 139 9.67 22.69 -3.22
N THR A 140 10.61 21.76 -3.20
CA THR A 140 11.93 21.96 -3.82
C THR A 140 11.86 21.85 -5.34
N ASN A 141 11.31 20.77 -5.87
CA ASN A 141 11.30 20.49 -7.30
C ASN A 141 10.31 21.39 -8.06
N VAL A 142 9.14 21.60 -7.48
CA VAL A 142 8.14 22.50 -8.06
C VAL A 142 8.61 23.94 -8.07
N SER A 143 9.26 24.41 -6.98
CA SER A 143 9.81 25.77 -6.93
C SER A 143 10.83 26.01 -8.03
N HIS A 144 11.70 25.04 -8.31
CA HIS A 144 12.66 25.10 -9.41
C HIS A 144 11.96 25.13 -10.78
N ASP A 145 11.01 24.20 -11.02
CA ASP A 145 10.34 24.05 -12.30
C ASP A 145 9.35 25.19 -12.62
N LEU A 146 8.81 25.83 -11.59
CA LEU A 146 8.00 27.05 -11.73
C LEU A 146 8.88 28.32 -11.95
N LYS A 147 10.05 28.38 -11.30
CA LYS A 147 10.97 29.53 -11.42
C LYS A 147 11.49 29.74 -12.85
N THR A 148 11.80 28.63 -13.55
CA THR A 148 12.34 28.70 -14.93
C THR A 148 11.39 29.37 -15.92
N PRO A 149 10.12 28.92 -16.12
CA PRO A 149 9.19 29.58 -17.02
C PRO A 149 8.83 30.99 -16.56
N LEU A 150 8.72 31.22 -15.22
CA LEU A 150 8.42 32.54 -14.69
C LEU A 150 9.54 33.53 -14.97
N THR A 151 10.81 33.13 -14.79
CA THR A 151 11.96 33.98 -15.15
C THR A 151 11.96 34.31 -16.64
N SER A 152 11.64 33.34 -17.51
CA SER A 152 11.51 33.59 -18.95
C SER A 152 10.41 34.60 -19.25
N ILE A 153 9.22 34.47 -18.64
CA ILE A 153 8.11 35.41 -18.79
C ILE A 153 8.54 36.82 -18.40
N ILE A 154 9.18 36.99 -17.23
CA ILE A 154 9.66 38.29 -16.76
C ILE A 154 10.68 38.88 -17.75
N ASN A 155 11.67 38.10 -18.20
CA ASN A 155 12.69 38.57 -19.13
C ASN A 155 12.10 39.05 -20.46
N TYR A 156 11.15 38.29 -21.06
CA TYR A 156 10.53 38.71 -22.31
C TYR A 156 9.59 39.93 -22.13
N VAL A 157 8.90 40.07 -21.00
CA VAL A 157 8.15 41.29 -20.66
C VAL A 157 9.09 42.49 -20.55
N ASP A 158 10.27 42.33 -19.94
CA ASP A 158 11.25 43.41 -19.83
C ASP A 158 11.88 43.78 -21.17
N LEU A 159 12.10 42.79 -22.06
CA LEU A 159 12.54 43.06 -23.45
C LEU A 159 11.51 43.84 -24.22
N ILE A 160 10.23 43.45 -24.16
CA ILE A 160 9.14 44.15 -24.81
C ILE A 160 9.04 45.62 -24.28
N LYS A 161 9.25 45.86 -22.98
CA LYS A 161 9.20 47.18 -22.39
C LYS A 161 10.38 48.11 -22.78
N LYS A 162 11.52 47.55 -23.15
CA LYS A 162 12.74 48.32 -23.52
C LYS A 162 12.79 48.72 -24.98
N GLU A 163 11.97 48.13 -25.83
CA GLU A 163 11.91 48.47 -27.25
C GLU A 163 11.18 49.79 -27.47
N GLU A 164 11.96 50.83 -27.87
CA GLU A 164 11.44 52.19 -28.17
C GLU A 164 10.74 52.24 -29.55
N SER A 165 11.04 51.34 -30.47
CA SER A 165 10.40 51.22 -31.77
C SER A 165 10.00 49.80 -32.06
N ILE A 166 8.74 49.53 -31.82
CA ILE A 166 8.16 48.20 -31.94
C ILE A 166 7.98 47.82 -33.40
N GLN A 167 8.88 47.03 -33.98
CA GLN A 167 8.59 46.37 -35.25
C GLN A 167 7.72 45.12 -34.95
N PRO A 168 6.57 44.92 -35.66
CA PRO A 168 5.61 43.87 -35.34
C PRO A 168 6.19 42.45 -35.29
N GLU A 169 7.25 42.15 -36.02
CA GLU A 169 7.82 40.83 -36.15
C GLU A 169 8.52 40.36 -34.87
N TYR A 170 9.32 41.20 -34.23
CA TYR A 170 10.00 40.87 -32.99
C TYR A 170 9.07 40.68 -31.79
N ILE A 171 7.97 41.44 -31.76
CA ILE A 171 6.96 41.32 -30.70
C ILE A 171 6.23 39.99 -30.81
N ASN A 172 5.87 39.53 -31.99
CA ASN A 172 5.18 38.27 -32.19
C ASN A 172 6.05 37.09 -31.66
N ASP A 173 7.36 37.12 -31.87
CA ASP A 173 8.26 36.08 -31.33
C ASP A 173 8.28 36.09 -29.79
N TYR A 174 8.38 37.29 -29.18
CA TYR A 174 8.35 37.41 -27.72
C TYR A 174 6.99 36.97 -27.14
N ILE A 175 5.89 37.34 -27.76
CA ILE A 175 4.54 36.93 -27.39
C ILE A 175 4.36 35.41 -27.51
N ASN A 176 4.86 34.79 -28.57
CA ASN A 176 4.81 33.33 -28.77
C ASN A 176 5.58 32.59 -27.69
N VAL A 177 6.77 33.09 -27.32
CA VAL A 177 7.55 32.50 -26.20
C VAL A 177 6.82 32.66 -24.87
N LEU A 178 6.25 33.84 -24.59
CA LEU A 178 5.47 34.08 -23.37
C LEU A 178 4.25 33.18 -23.30
N GLU A 179 3.53 33.03 -24.41
CA GLU A 179 2.36 32.13 -24.48
C GLU A 179 2.77 30.68 -24.20
N SER A 180 3.82 30.20 -24.84
CA SER A 180 4.36 28.85 -24.63
C SER A 180 4.76 28.61 -23.17
N LYS A 181 5.51 29.55 -22.53
CA LYS A 181 5.93 29.44 -21.14
C LYS A 181 4.78 29.56 -20.16
N SER A 182 3.77 30.38 -20.46
CA SER A 182 2.55 30.49 -19.65
C SER A 182 1.69 29.22 -19.71
N LYS A 183 1.50 28.63 -20.90
CA LYS A 183 0.82 27.35 -21.08
C LYS A 183 1.53 26.22 -20.31
N ARG A 184 2.86 26.19 -20.38
CA ARG A 184 3.66 25.23 -19.62
C ARG A 184 3.48 25.39 -18.11
N LEU A 185 3.53 26.65 -17.60
CA LEU A 185 3.32 26.93 -16.19
C LEU A 185 1.95 26.47 -15.71
N LYS A 186 0.90 26.70 -16.50
CA LYS A 186 -0.45 26.22 -16.22
C LYS A 186 -0.49 24.72 -16.08
N LEU A 187 0.08 23.96 -17.02
CA LEU A 187 0.13 22.49 -16.97
C LEU A 187 0.87 21.98 -15.74
N LEU A 188 2.02 22.58 -15.38
CA LEU A 188 2.76 22.24 -14.18
C LEU A 188 1.93 22.44 -12.89
N ILE A 189 1.19 23.53 -12.82
CA ILE A 189 0.30 23.81 -11.69
C ILE A 189 -0.85 22.82 -11.63
N GLU A 190 -1.48 22.48 -12.77
CA GLU A 190 -2.56 21.50 -12.84
C GLU A 190 -2.08 20.10 -12.41
N ASP A 191 -0.93 19.64 -12.94
CA ASP A 191 -0.29 18.38 -12.54
C ASP A 191 0.01 18.33 -11.06
N LEU A 192 0.51 19.43 -10.49
CA LEU A 192 0.80 19.54 -9.07
C LEU A 192 -0.43 19.40 -8.20
N PHE A 193 -1.51 20.13 -8.53
CA PHE A 193 -2.77 20.03 -7.81
C PHE A 193 -3.40 18.64 -7.92
N GLU A 194 -3.27 18.00 -9.08
CA GLU A 194 -3.74 16.63 -9.28
C GLU A 194 -2.93 15.65 -8.44
N ALA A 195 -1.61 15.70 -8.50
CA ALA A 195 -0.72 14.86 -7.68
C ALA A 195 -0.97 15.05 -6.18
N SER A 196 -1.22 16.28 -5.73
CA SER A 196 -1.55 16.60 -4.34
C SER A 196 -2.88 15.98 -3.91
N ARG A 197 -3.94 16.11 -4.74
CA ARG A 197 -5.27 15.54 -4.44
C ARG A 197 -5.26 14.01 -4.43
N VAL A 198 -4.56 13.39 -5.38
CA VAL A 198 -4.38 11.94 -5.45
C VAL A 198 -3.67 11.44 -4.20
N SER A 199 -2.62 12.14 -3.77
CA SER A 199 -1.82 11.77 -2.61
C SER A 199 -2.55 11.90 -1.27
N SER A 200 -3.43 12.89 -1.14
CA SER A 200 -4.21 13.12 0.08
C SER A 200 -5.45 12.22 0.19
N GLY A 201 -5.73 11.40 -0.81
CA GLY A 201 -6.95 10.59 -0.88
C GLY A 201 -8.24 11.41 -1.10
N ASN A 202 -8.12 12.73 -1.32
CA ASN A 202 -9.25 13.66 -1.49
C ASN A 202 -9.76 13.72 -2.94
N ILE A 203 -9.82 12.57 -3.60
CA ILE A 203 -10.43 12.45 -4.93
C ILE A 203 -11.73 11.65 -4.82
N GLU A 204 -12.83 12.29 -5.14
CA GLU A 204 -14.10 11.59 -5.38
C GLU A 204 -14.04 10.94 -6.77
N LEU A 205 -14.18 9.62 -6.82
CA LEU A 205 -14.23 8.84 -8.04
C LEU A 205 -15.69 8.66 -8.48
N GLN A 206 -15.98 8.94 -9.74
CA GLN A 206 -17.25 8.63 -10.37
C GLN A 206 -17.17 7.30 -11.11
N ILE A 207 -17.10 6.21 -10.34
CA ILE A 207 -16.99 4.86 -10.90
C ILE A 207 -18.24 4.50 -11.66
N SER A 208 -18.08 4.08 -12.91
CA SER A 208 -19.14 3.65 -13.81
C SER A 208 -18.63 2.54 -14.74
N LYS A 209 -19.57 1.84 -15.41
CA LYS A 209 -19.24 0.87 -16.46
C LYS A 209 -18.73 1.65 -17.69
N ILE A 210 -17.48 1.49 -18.05
CA ILE A 210 -16.87 2.13 -19.21
C ILE A 210 -16.38 1.09 -20.22
N ASP A 211 -16.51 1.39 -21.51
CA ASP A 211 -15.89 0.65 -22.60
C ASP A 211 -14.42 1.13 -22.72
N LEU A 212 -13.50 0.29 -22.25
CA LEU A 212 -12.07 0.59 -22.18
C LEU A 212 -11.47 0.83 -23.58
N VAL A 213 -11.88 0.02 -24.56
CA VAL A 213 -11.38 0.12 -25.94
C VAL A 213 -11.86 1.40 -26.61
N GLN A 214 -13.14 1.76 -26.39
CA GLN A 214 -13.70 3.00 -26.94
C GLN A 214 -12.98 4.22 -26.34
N LEU A 215 -12.80 4.27 -25.02
CA LEU A 215 -12.09 5.35 -24.34
C LEU A 215 -10.63 5.48 -24.82
N LEU A 216 -9.94 4.35 -24.99
CA LEU A 216 -8.58 4.32 -25.53
C LEU A 216 -8.50 4.87 -26.95
N ARG A 217 -9.41 4.46 -27.84
CA ARG A 217 -9.49 4.99 -29.20
C ARG A 217 -9.76 6.50 -29.23
N GLN A 218 -10.65 6.99 -28.38
CA GLN A 218 -10.90 8.42 -28.22
C GLN A 218 -9.63 9.16 -27.78
N SER A 219 -8.93 8.67 -26.77
CA SER A 219 -7.70 9.27 -26.27
C SER A 219 -6.59 9.31 -27.34
N ILE A 220 -6.49 8.27 -28.16
CA ILE A 220 -5.56 8.24 -29.30
C ILE A 220 -5.92 9.30 -30.32
N GLY A 221 -7.21 9.41 -30.70
CA GLY A 221 -7.67 10.40 -31.67
C GLY A 221 -7.41 11.84 -31.23
N GLU A 222 -7.62 12.15 -29.95
CA GLU A 222 -7.37 13.49 -29.41
C GLU A 222 -5.87 13.86 -29.36
N LEU A 223 -4.98 12.86 -29.33
CA LEU A 223 -3.52 13.07 -29.29
C LEU A 223 -2.83 12.78 -30.62
N GLU A 224 -3.59 12.48 -31.68
CA GLU A 224 -3.05 12.10 -33.00
C GLU A 224 -2.08 13.14 -33.57
N GLU A 225 -2.39 14.43 -33.45
CA GLU A 225 -1.50 15.51 -33.89
C GLU A 225 -0.15 15.49 -33.17
N LYS A 226 -0.12 15.19 -31.87
CA LYS A 226 1.12 15.10 -31.09
C LYS A 226 1.96 13.87 -31.47
N LEU A 227 1.30 12.75 -31.74
CA LEU A 227 1.94 11.50 -32.12
C LEU A 227 2.48 11.56 -33.56
N SER A 228 1.76 12.22 -34.48
CA SER A 228 2.18 12.38 -35.86
C SER A 228 3.36 13.34 -36.05
N LYS A 229 3.59 14.29 -35.14
CA LYS A 229 4.74 15.21 -35.20
C LYS A 229 6.08 14.49 -35.21
N ASN A 230 6.18 13.34 -34.55
CA ASN A 230 7.40 12.53 -34.49
C ASN A 230 7.36 11.34 -35.45
N ASN A 231 6.48 11.35 -36.44
CA ASN A 231 6.30 10.28 -37.44
C ASN A 231 6.14 8.89 -36.79
N LEU A 232 5.40 8.79 -35.68
CA LEU A 232 5.19 7.51 -34.98
C LEU A 232 4.08 6.70 -35.64
N TYR A 233 4.35 5.42 -35.90
CA TYR A 233 3.41 4.49 -36.53
C TYR A 233 2.65 3.69 -35.46
N LEU A 234 1.42 4.07 -35.15
CA LEU A 234 0.60 3.36 -34.17
C LEU A 234 0.09 2.02 -34.72
N LYS A 235 0.24 0.98 -33.90
CA LYS A 235 -0.29 -0.37 -34.11
C LYS A 235 -1.18 -0.71 -32.95
N LEU A 236 -2.51 -0.69 -33.22
CA LEU A 236 -3.53 -0.94 -32.19
C LEU A 236 -4.06 -2.37 -32.36
N ASN A 237 -3.83 -3.23 -31.36
CA ASN A 237 -4.34 -4.58 -31.28
C ASN A 237 -5.35 -4.65 -30.14
N VAL A 238 -6.61 -4.74 -30.46
CA VAL A 238 -7.70 -4.75 -29.48
C VAL A 238 -8.65 -5.90 -29.76
N PRO A 239 -9.35 -6.47 -28.76
CA PRO A 239 -10.40 -7.44 -28.97
C PRO A 239 -11.50 -6.90 -29.89
N ASN A 240 -12.17 -7.82 -30.63
CA ASN A 240 -13.31 -7.46 -31.44
C ASN A 240 -14.54 -7.10 -30.61
N ASP A 241 -14.68 -7.76 -29.45
CA ASP A 241 -15.75 -7.53 -28.50
C ASP A 241 -15.47 -6.33 -27.60
N LYS A 242 -16.52 -5.73 -27.08
CA LYS A 242 -16.41 -4.63 -26.12
C LYS A 242 -15.84 -5.13 -24.81
N VAL A 243 -14.91 -4.38 -24.27
CA VAL A 243 -14.25 -4.69 -23.00
C VAL A 243 -14.66 -3.66 -21.97
N TYR A 244 -15.46 -4.10 -21.00
CA TYR A 244 -15.96 -3.23 -19.95
C TYR A 244 -15.17 -3.40 -18.65
N ILE A 245 -14.91 -2.26 -17.97
CA ILE A 245 -14.34 -2.21 -16.62
C ILE A 245 -15.16 -1.26 -15.74
N TRP A 246 -15.06 -1.41 -14.42
CA TRP A 246 -15.53 -0.42 -13.46
C TRP A 246 -14.45 0.62 -13.23
N ALA A 247 -14.63 1.84 -13.74
CA ALA A 247 -13.67 2.92 -13.57
C ALA A 247 -14.33 4.30 -13.73
N ASP A 248 -13.60 5.35 -13.34
CA ASP A 248 -13.94 6.74 -13.64
C ASP A 248 -13.36 7.10 -15.01
N GLY A 249 -14.24 7.32 -15.99
CA GLY A 249 -13.85 7.59 -17.37
C GLY A 249 -12.95 8.81 -17.53
N ARG A 250 -13.15 9.87 -16.73
CA ARG A 250 -12.32 11.09 -16.77
C ARG A 250 -10.91 10.79 -16.25
N ARG A 251 -10.81 10.01 -15.18
CA ARG A 251 -9.52 9.63 -14.60
C ARG A 251 -8.76 8.66 -15.50
N MET A 252 -9.48 7.72 -16.12
CA MET A 252 -8.88 6.82 -17.10
C MET A 252 -8.42 7.55 -18.37
N TYR A 253 -9.19 8.53 -18.85
CA TYR A 253 -8.73 9.40 -19.94
C TYR A 253 -7.41 10.10 -19.57
N ARG A 254 -7.30 10.65 -18.36
CA ARG A 254 -6.08 11.29 -17.87
C ARG A 254 -4.89 10.33 -17.78
N VAL A 255 -5.13 9.07 -17.40
CA VAL A 255 -4.11 8.01 -17.43
C VAL A 255 -3.59 7.81 -18.86
N PHE A 256 -4.50 7.64 -19.83
CA PHE A 256 -4.11 7.46 -21.24
C PHE A 256 -3.44 8.71 -21.82
N GLU A 257 -3.90 9.89 -21.49
CA GLU A 257 -3.28 11.16 -21.90
C GLU A 257 -1.84 11.26 -21.40
N ASN A 258 -1.56 10.92 -20.14
CA ASN A 258 -0.22 10.91 -19.58
C ASN A 258 0.69 9.91 -20.29
N LEU A 259 0.20 8.69 -20.55
CA LEU A 259 0.99 7.64 -21.20
C LEU A 259 1.25 7.96 -22.67
N LEU A 260 0.23 8.38 -23.43
CA LEU A 260 0.37 8.73 -24.83
C LEU A 260 1.23 10.00 -25.04
N SER A 261 1.12 10.98 -24.13
CA SER A 261 1.98 12.16 -24.12
C SER A 261 3.44 11.80 -23.85
N ASN A 262 3.70 10.83 -22.97
CA ASN A 262 5.06 10.31 -22.75
C ASN A 262 5.58 9.59 -23.99
N ILE A 263 4.77 8.76 -24.63
CA ILE A 263 5.12 8.10 -25.89
C ILE A 263 5.48 9.14 -26.95
N ALA A 264 4.63 10.16 -27.15
CA ALA A 264 4.90 11.23 -28.12
C ALA A 264 6.22 11.98 -27.85
N LYS A 265 6.63 12.09 -26.59
CA LYS A 265 7.83 12.83 -26.18
C LYS A 265 9.12 12.05 -26.25
N TYR A 266 9.05 10.79 -25.82
CA TYR A 266 10.25 10.00 -25.53
C TYR A 266 10.48 8.85 -26.50
N SER A 267 9.58 8.64 -27.46
CA SER A 267 9.79 7.64 -28.51
C SER A 267 10.84 8.10 -29.52
N LEU A 268 11.59 7.14 -30.00
CA LEU A 268 12.46 7.33 -31.16
C LEU A 268 11.59 7.61 -32.40
N GLU A 269 11.91 8.68 -33.12
CA GLU A 269 11.20 9.09 -34.33
C GLU A 269 11.16 7.98 -35.40
N GLU A 270 10.13 7.97 -36.21
CA GLU A 270 9.93 7.00 -37.29
C GLU A 270 9.82 5.54 -36.83
N THR A 271 9.50 5.31 -35.56
CA THR A 271 9.32 3.96 -35.03
C THR A 271 7.84 3.60 -34.83
N ARG A 272 7.62 2.32 -34.50
CA ARG A 272 6.29 1.80 -34.22
C ARG A 272 5.98 1.88 -32.73
N VAL A 273 4.75 2.29 -32.44
CA VAL A 273 4.16 2.24 -31.10
C VAL A 273 3.09 1.15 -31.10
N TYR A 274 3.20 0.19 -30.21
CA TYR A 274 2.22 -0.89 -30.07
C TYR A 274 1.36 -0.65 -28.87
N ILE A 275 0.03 -0.68 -29.07
CA ILE A 275 -0.96 -0.57 -28.01
C ILE A 275 -1.82 -1.82 -28.09
N ASP A 276 -1.66 -2.69 -27.11
CA ASP A 276 -2.33 -3.99 -27.07
C ASP A 276 -3.31 -4.03 -25.93
N VAL A 277 -4.52 -4.52 -26.17
CA VAL A 277 -5.52 -4.80 -25.13
C VAL A 277 -5.76 -6.30 -25.13
N TYR A 278 -5.48 -6.95 -24.00
CA TYR A 278 -5.69 -8.37 -23.80
C TYR A 278 -6.85 -8.60 -22.85
N ASP A 279 -7.79 -9.44 -23.25
CA ASP A 279 -8.88 -9.90 -22.43
C ASP A 279 -8.56 -11.34 -21.95
N TYR A 280 -8.30 -11.50 -20.65
CA TYR A 280 -8.00 -12.78 -20.03
C TYR A 280 -9.22 -13.40 -19.31
N GLY A 281 -10.42 -12.95 -19.61
CA GLY A 281 -11.65 -13.36 -18.94
C GLY A 281 -11.93 -12.52 -17.71
N GLU A 282 -11.35 -12.85 -16.57
CA GLU A 282 -11.53 -12.08 -15.31
C GLU A 282 -10.78 -10.76 -15.29
N ASN A 283 -9.69 -10.65 -16.02
CA ASN A 283 -8.82 -9.46 -16.03
C ASN A 283 -8.59 -8.95 -17.45
N VAL A 284 -8.44 -7.64 -17.54
CA VAL A 284 -8.06 -6.94 -18.77
C VAL A 284 -6.71 -6.28 -18.56
N LYS A 285 -5.82 -6.45 -19.55
CA LYS A 285 -4.50 -5.82 -19.56
C LYS A 285 -4.36 -4.91 -20.78
N VAL A 286 -3.96 -3.66 -20.55
CA VAL A 286 -3.53 -2.73 -21.60
C VAL A 286 -2.01 -2.61 -21.52
N THR A 287 -1.33 -2.81 -22.64
CA THR A 287 0.12 -2.66 -22.75
C THR A 287 0.45 -1.66 -23.84
N MET A 288 1.17 -0.60 -23.50
CA MET A 288 1.67 0.40 -24.44
C MET A 288 3.19 0.25 -24.54
N LYS A 289 3.71 0.07 -25.78
CA LYS A 289 5.12 -0.21 -26.04
C LYS A 289 5.67 0.77 -27.05
N ASN A 290 6.82 1.34 -26.74
CA ASN A 290 7.55 2.21 -27.65
C ASN A 290 9.06 2.02 -27.51
N ILE A 291 9.81 2.30 -28.57
CA ILE A 291 11.27 2.38 -28.52
C ILE A 291 11.63 3.76 -27.99
N SER A 292 12.47 3.81 -26.97
CA SER A 292 12.95 5.06 -26.39
C SER A 292 13.97 5.75 -27.31
N SER A 293 13.93 7.08 -27.33
CA SER A 293 14.95 7.91 -27.98
C SER A 293 16.23 8.07 -27.14
N TYR A 294 16.19 7.59 -25.90
CA TYR A 294 17.29 7.63 -24.92
C TYR A 294 17.54 6.24 -24.37
N GLU A 295 18.77 6.00 -23.94
CA GLU A 295 19.13 4.77 -23.24
C GLU A 295 18.41 4.66 -21.89
N LEU A 296 17.81 3.48 -21.61
CA LEU A 296 16.99 3.26 -20.41
C LEU A 296 17.81 2.53 -19.34
N ASN A 297 18.79 3.22 -18.73
CA ASN A 297 19.72 2.66 -17.73
C ASN A 297 19.29 2.94 -16.28
N PHE A 298 18.01 2.72 -15.97
CA PHE A 298 17.47 2.96 -14.63
C PHE A 298 16.48 1.85 -14.24
N ASP A 299 16.25 1.71 -12.94
CA ASP A 299 15.22 0.79 -12.44
C ASP A 299 13.82 1.31 -12.79
N PRO A 300 12.93 0.47 -13.37
CA PRO A 300 11.55 0.87 -13.68
C PRO A 300 10.79 1.46 -12.49
N SER A 301 11.10 1.07 -11.26
CA SER A 301 10.50 1.63 -10.04
C SER A 301 10.89 3.08 -9.80
N GLU A 302 12.10 3.48 -10.20
CA GLU A 302 12.59 4.84 -10.00
C GLU A 302 11.85 5.88 -10.84
N ILE A 303 11.54 5.56 -12.10
CA ILE A 303 10.85 6.51 -13.00
C ILE A 303 9.37 6.69 -12.62
N MET A 304 8.82 5.79 -11.82
CA MET A 304 7.47 5.93 -11.26
C MET A 304 7.42 6.82 -10.02
N GLU A 305 8.57 7.21 -9.46
CA GLU A 305 8.61 8.18 -8.38
C GLU A 305 8.28 9.59 -8.91
N ARG A 306 7.68 10.40 -8.06
CA ARG A 306 7.29 11.77 -8.41
C ARG A 306 8.54 12.64 -8.61
N PHE A 307 8.50 13.51 -9.63
CA PHE A 307 9.60 14.43 -10.00
C PHE A 307 10.91 13.74 -10.45
N LYS A 308 10.92 12.43 -10.57
CA LYS A 308 12.06 11.76 -11.19
C LYS A 308 11.96 11.82 -12.71
N ARG A 309 13.11 12.10 -13.33
CA ARG A 309 13.32 12.08 -14.78
C ARG A 309 14.57 11.27 -15.02
N ALA A 310 14.60 10.53 -16.12
CA ALA A 310 15.87 9.97 -16.60
C ALA A 310 16.85 11.14 -16.84
N ASP A 311 18.11 11.01 -16.39
CA ASP A 311 19.09 12.11 -16.39
C ASP A 311 19.26 12.78 -17.75
N GLU A 312 19.21 12.03 -18.84
CA GLU A 312 19.31 12.53 -20.21
C GLU A 312 18.06 13.26 -20.69
N SER A 313 16.88 13.00 -20.09
CA SER A 313 15.62 13.68 -20.42
C SER A 313 15.44 15.03 -19.72
N ARG A 314 16.42 15.50 -18.94
CA ARG A 314 16.32 16.81 -18.22
C ARG A 314 16.11 18.00 -19.15
N ASN A 315 16.58 17.92 -20.38
CA ASN A 315 16.39 18.97 -21.39
C ASN A 315 15.04 18.90 -22.11
N THR A 316 14.27 17.82 -21.96
CA THR A 316 12.94 17.69 -22.53
C THR A 316 11.87 18.34 -21.62
N GLU A 317 10.84 18.91 -22.22
CA GLU A 317 9.75 19.55 -21.47
C GLU A 317 8.90 18.51 -20.72
N GLY A 318 8.78 18.60 -19.38
CA GLY A 318 7.91 17.72 -18.60
C GLY A 318 7.99 18.00 -17.10
N SER A 319 6.92 17.69 -16.36
CA SER A 319 6.83 17.83 -14.89
C SER A 319 7.50 16.69 -14.11
N GLY A 320 7.72 15.53 -14.75
CA GLY A 320 8.11 14.30 -14.05
C GLY A 320 6.99 13.71 -13.18
N LEU A 321 5.76 14.21 -13.33
CA LEU A 321 4.61 13.77 -12.53
C LEU A 321 3.69 12.82 -13.29
N GLY A 322 3.71 12.82 -14.63
CA GLY A 322 2.70 12.13 -15.44
C GLY A 322 2.59 10.63 -15.18
N LEU A 323 3.74 9.90 -15.06
CA LEU A 323 3.75 8.45 -14.76
C LEU A 323 3.28 8.18 -13.32
N ALA A 324 3.69 9.01 -12.36
CA ALA A 324 3.26 8.89 -10.98
C ALA A 324 1.75 9.15 -10.84
N ILE A 325 1.22 10.18 -11.52
CA ILE A 325 -0.22 10.46 -11.56
C ILE A 325 -0.97 9.29 -12.20
N ALA A 326 -0.48 8.74 -13.32
CA ALA A 326 -1.11 7.60 -13.98
C ALA A 326 -1.16 6.39 -13.05
N ARG A 327 -0.04 6.03 -12.39
CA ARG A 327 0.03 4.94 -11.41
C ARG A 327 -0.98 5.13 -10.28
N ASP A 328 -0.96 6.31 -9.68
CA ASP A 328 -1.78 6.59 -8.50
C ASP A 328 -3.28 6.61 -8.86
N LEU A 329 -3.66 7.14 -10.03
CA LEU A 329 -5.04 7.10 -10.55
C LEU A 329 -5.52 5.69 -10.89
N VAL A 330 -4.65 4.83 -11.42
CA VAL A 330 -4.96 3.41 -11.67
C VAL A 330 -5.16 2.68 -10.34
N ALA A 331 -4.27 2.88 -9.37
CA ALA A 331 -4.35 2.25 -8.05
C ALA A 331 -5.62 2.66 -7.29
N LEU A 332 -6.02 3.95 -7.33
CA LEU A 332 -7.26 4.44 -6.72
C LEU A 332 -8.52 3.78 -7.30
N GLN A 333 -8.45 3.31 -8.53
CA GLN A 333 -9.55 2.62 -9.23
C GLN A 333 -9.45 1.09 -9.13
N GLY A 334 -8.58 0.56 -8.23
CA GLY A 334 -8.41 -0.87 -8.00
C GLY A 334 -7.60 -1.60 -9.07
N GLY A 335 -7.00 -0.87 -10.02
CA GLY A 335 -6.12 -1.42 -11.04
C GLY A 335 -4.66 -1.54 -10.58
N LYS A 336 -3.84 -2.18 -11.42
CA LYS A 336 -2.38 -2.26 -11.25
C LYS A 336 -1.70 -1.55 -12.42
N PHE A 337 -0.66 -0.78 -12.10
CA PHE A 337 0.21 -0.13 -13.08
C PHE A 337 1.67 -0.48 -12.81
N TYR A 338 2.37 -0.90 -13.85
CA TYR A 338 3.80 -1.20 -13.76
C TYR A 338 4.49 -1.01 -15.10
N ILE A 339 5.80 -0.79 -15.04
CA ILE A 339 6.67 -0.55 -16.19
C ILE A 339 7.62 -1.72 -16.32
N GLU A 340 7.86 -2.15 -17.53
CA GLU A 340 8.91 -3.08 -17.94
C GLU A 340 9.84 -2.41 -18.95
N ILE A 341 11.13 -2.65 -18.81
CA ILE A 341 12.17 -2.16 -19.73
C ILE A 341 12.93 -3.37 -20.26
N ASP A 342 13.13 -3.40 -21.58
CA ASP A 342 13.84 -4.46 -22.27
C ASP A 342 14.75 -3.82 -23.33
N GLY A 343 15.99 -3.52 -22.96
CA GLY A 343 16.86 -2.63 -23.73
C GLY A 343 16.21 -1.26 -23.90
N ASP A 344 16.02 -0.83 -25.15
CA ASP A 344 15.39 0.45 -25.48
C ASP A 344 13.85 0.37 -25.56
N LEU A 345 13.28 -0.81 -25.35
CA LEU A 345 11.84 -1.01 -25.39
C LEU A 345 11.20 -0.70 -24.03
N PHE A 346 10.48 0.40 -23.98
CA PHE A 346 9.66 0.80 -22.84
C PHE A 346 8.25 0.20 -22.95
N LYS A 347 7.76 -0.40 -21.87
CA LYS A 347 6.43 -1.02 -21.79
C LYS A 347 5.71 -0.51 -20.56
N ALA A 348 4.59 0.19 -20.75
CA ALA A 348 3.67 0.56 -19.68
C ALA A 348 2.49 -0.41 -19.67
N ASN A 349 2.24 -1.03 -18.54
CA ASN A 349 1.23 -2.05 -18.34
C ASN A 349 0.17 -1.58 -17.34
N LEU A 350 -1.12 -1.72 -17.71
CA LEU A 350 -2.26 -1.47 -16.85
C LEU A 350 -3.10 -2.75 -16.77
N GLU A 351 -3.51 -3.13 -15.58
CA GLU A 351 -4.37 -4.29 -15.35
C GLU A 351 -5.58 -3.88 -14.52
N PHE A 352 -6.75 -4.29 -14.97
CA PHE A 352 -8.03 -4.06 -14.30
C PHE A 352 -8.84 -5.35 -14.23
N GLN A 353 -9.68 -5.47 -13.23
CA GLN A 353 -10.70 -6.50 -13.20
C GLN A 353 -11.75 -6.19 -14.26
N LYS A 354 -12.10 -7.17 -15.08
CA LYS A 354 -13.16 -7.04 -16.09
C LYS A 354 -14.51 -6.90 -15.42
N TYR A 355 -15.38 -6.09 -15.99
CA TYR A 355 -16.78 -6.06 -15.60
C TYR A 355 -17.46 -7.36 -16.07
N GLU A 356 -17.96 -8.15 -15.14
CA GLU A 356 -18.87 -9.25 -15.42
C GLU A 356 -20.30 -8.79 -15.18
N GLU A 357 -21.18 -8.96 -16.16
CA GLU A 357 -22.61 -8.86 -15.91
C GLU A 357 -23.02 -10.03 -15.02
N GLU A 358 -23.47 -9.77 -13.78
CA GLU A 358 -24.23 -10.76 -13.03
C GLU A 358 -25.40 -11.18 -13.90
N ILE A 359 -25.33 -12.37 -14.49
CA ILE A 359 -26.48 -13.00 -15.12
C ILE A 359 -27.45 -13.30 -13.99
N THR A 360 -28.30 -12.34 -13.67
CA THR A 360 -29.44 -12.58 -12.80
C THR A 360 -30.35 -13.52 -13.59
N ASN A 361 -30.18 -14.84 -13.38
CA ASN A 361 -31.16 -15.83 -13.79
C ASN A 361 -32.43 -15.51 -13.00
N MET A 362 -33.30 -14.69 -13.61
CA MET A 362 -34.71 -14.64 -13.23
C MET A 362 -35.34 -15.91 -13.83
N GLU A 363 -35.40 -17.00 -13.04
CA GLU A 363 -36.38 -18.03 -13.22
C GLU A 363 -37.75 -17.62 -12.65
#